data_d39b231bb934bdb762322cd0824a3e86
#
_entry.id   d39b231bb934bdb762322cd0824a3e86
#
_cell.length_a   1.000
_cell.length_b   1.000
_cell.length_c   1.000
_cell.angle_alpha   90.00
_cell.angle_beta   90.00
_cell.angle_gamma   90.00
#
_symmetry.space_group_name_H-M   'P 1'
#
loop_
_entity.id
_entity.type
_entity.pdbx_description
1 polymer ?
#
loop_
_entity_poly.entity_id
_entity_poly.type
_entity_poly.pdbx_seq_one_letter_code
_entity_poly.pdbx_strand_id
1 'polypeptide(L)'
;MSDSSTQGVKTLLHPVSDVGAAKAVYTALLGVAPQADSEYYVGFDVEGQHIGLVPGGGPQGMTSPVAYWHVPDIEAKLAEVTAAGATVKEPAHDVGGARLVATVTDPDGNVLGLLQDR
;
A
#
# COMPACT_ATOMS: atom_id res chain seq x y z
N MET A 1 22.00 -6.13 -14.48
CA MET A 1 21.61 -5.24 -13.68
C MET A 1 20.46 -5.62 -12.88
N SER A 2 20.39 -5.14 -11.89
CA SER A 2 19.57 -5.66 -10.88
C SER A 2 18.15 -5.24 -10.96
N ASP A 3 17.25 -6.17 -10.84
CA ASP A 3 15.87 -5.89 -10.66
C ASP A 3 15.52 -5.71 -9.20
N SER A 4 16.53 -5.64 -8.34
CA SER A 4 16.28 -5.49 -6.92
C SER A 4 16.06 -4.05 -6.51
N SER A 5 16.21 -3.10 -7.44
CA SER A 5 15.98 -1.70 -7.09
C SER A 5 14.51 -1.47 -6.76
N THR A 6 14.28 -0.49 -5.92
CA THR A 6 12.93 -0.05 -5.60
C THR A 6 12.70 1.31 -6.22
N GLN A 7 11.45 1.59 -6.53
CA GLN A 7 11.05 2.90 -7.05
C GLN A 7 10.56 3.81 -5.93
N GLY A 8 10.72 3.37 -4.69
CA GLY A 8 10.39 4.14 -3.53
C GLY A 8 8.99 3.90 -3.02
N VAL A 9 8.65 4.54 -1.91
CA VAL A 9 7.33 4.47 -1.33
C VAL A 9 6.47 5.53 -1.99
N LYS A 10 5.47 5.10 -2.74
CA LYS A 10 4.57 6.01 -3.44
C LYS A 10 3.12 5.81 -3.04
N THR A 11 2.83 4.79 -2.25
CA THR A 11 1.48 4.48 -1.83
C THR A 11 1.47 4.22 -0.32
N LEU A 12 0.62 4.94 0.39
CA LEU A 12 0.41 4.74 1.83
C LEU A 12 -1.07 4.47 2.03
N LEU A 13 -1.40 3.38 2.69
CA LEU A 13 -2.77 3.05 3.03
C LEU A 13 -2.98 3.22 4.52
N HIS A 14 -4.09 3.85 4.89
CA HIS A 14 -4.43 4.10 6.29
C HIS A 14 -5.77 3.45 6.61
N PRO A 15 -5.83 2.54 7.59
CA PRO A 15 -7.13 2.03 8.03
C PRO A 15 -7.87 3.11 8.79
N VAL A 16 -9.15 3.27 8.51
CA VAL A 16 -9.98 4.28 9.17
C VAL A 16 -11.29 3.66 9.59
N SER A 17 -11.88 4.15 10.68
CA SER A 17 -13.16 3.64 11.15
C SER A 17 -14.32 4.44 10.56
N ASP A 18 -14.12 5.74 10.35
CA ASP A 18 -15.15 6.62 9.79
C ASP A 18 -14.55 7.33 8.59
N VAL A 19 -14.87 6.81 7.40
CA VAL A 19 -14.24 7.32 6.19
C VAL A 19 -14.65 8.75 5.89
N GLY A 20 -15.87 9.15 6.25
CA GLY A 20 -16.32 10.53 6.03
C GLY A 20 -15.53 11.52 6.86
N ALA A 21 -15.34 11.21 8.16
CA ALA A 21 -14.56 12.07 9.03
C ALA A 21 -13.10 12.11 8.60
N ALA A 22 -12.54 10.94 8.24
CA ALA A 22 -11.15 10.88 7.79
C ALA A 22 -10.97 11.65 6.48
N LYS A 23 -11.92 11.52 5.56
CA LYS A 23 -11.82 12.23 4.28
C LYS A 23 -11.71 13.73 4.48
N ALA A 24 -12.47 14.29 5.42
CA ALA A 24 -12.41 15.72 5.70
C ALA A 24 -11.02 16.12 6.20
N VAL A 25 -10.45 15.34 7.11
CA VAL A 25 -9.12 15.62 7.65
C VAL A 25 -8.06 15.54 6.57
N TYR A 26 -8.09 14.47 5.77
CA TYR A 26 -7.06 14.27 4.76
C TYR A 26 -7.18 15.26 3.60
N THR A 27 -8.41 15.65 3.24
CA THR A 27 -8.59 16.69 2.24
C THR A 27 -7.96 18.01 2.71
N ALA A 28 -8.16 18.36 3.97
CA ALA A 28 -7.56 19.57 4.52
C ALA A 28 -6.05 19.47 4.58
N LEU A 29 -5.53 18.31 4.99
CA LEU A 29 -4.09 18.11 5.11
C LEU A 29 -3.39 18.15 3.76
N LEU A 30 -3.94 17.46 2.78
CA LEU A 30 -3.29 17.30 1.48
C LEU A 30 -3.59 18.45 0.53
N GLY A 31 -4.66 19.18 0.77
CA GLY A 31 -5.00 20.33 -0.06
C GLY A 31 -5.58 19.97 -1.42
N VAL A 32 -6.03 18.73 -1.59
CA VAL A 32 -6.62 18.27 -2.84
C VAL A 32 -7.87 17.44 -2.53
N ALA A 33 -8.78 17.38 -3.48
CA ALA A 33 -9.95 16.54 -3.37
C ALA A 33 -9.57 15.09 -3.70
N PRO A 34 -10.28 14.09 -3.15
CA PRO A 34 -10.01 12.71 -3.47
C PRO A 34 -10.31 12.42 -4.94
N GLN A 35 -9.50 11.57 -5.55
CA GLN A 35 -9.72 11.12 -6.91
C GLN A 35 -10.57 9.87 -6.96
N ALA A 36 -10.50 9.03 -5.91
CA ALA A 36 -11.39 7.92 -5.73
C ALA A 36 -12.18 8.20 -4.46
N ASP A 37 -13.51 8.08 -4.53
CA ASP A 37 -14.36 8.46 -3.40
C ASP A 37 -15.58 7.54 -3.38
N SER A 38 -15.49 6.48 -2.60
CA SER A 38 -16.59 5.56 -2.42
C SER A 38 -16.69 5.20 -0.94
N GLU A 39 -17.70 4.43 -0.56
CA GLU A 39 -17.84 4.02 0.81
C GLU A 39 -16.85 2.92 1.19
N TYR A 40 -16.14 2.36 0.20
CA TYR A 40 -15.19 1.28 0.43
C TYR A 40 -13.75 1.74 0.34
N TYR A 41 -13.49 2.89 -0.26
CA TYR A 41 -12.13 3.36 -0.47
C TYR A 41 -12.12 4.83 -0.87
N VAL A 42 -11.24 5.60 -0.25
CA VAL A 42 -11.02 7.00 -0.64
C VAL A 42 -9.54 7.13 -0.95
N GLY A 43 -9.22 7.63 -2.14
CA GLY A 43 -7.84 7.76 -2.58
C GLY A 43 -7.51 9.18 -3.01
N PHE A 44 -6.33 9.65 -2.62
CA PHE A 44 -5.83 10.97 -2.99
C PHE A 44 -4.52 10.77 -3.75
N ASP A 45 -4.36 11.51 -4.85
CA ASP A 45 -3.09 11.56 -5.56
C ASP A 45 -2.51 12.95 -5.40
N VAL A 46 -1.31 13.03 -4.85
CA VAL A 46 -0.65 14.31 -4.61
C VAL A 46 0.84 14.14 -4.77
N GLU A 47 1.46 14.98 -5.59
CA GLU A 47 2.91 15.02 -5.80
C GLU A 47 3.51 13.65 -6.10
N GLY A 48 2.84 12.87 -6.93
CA GLY A 48 3.32 11.53 -7.30
C GLY A 48 3.09 10.46 -6.26
N GLN A 49 2.36 10.77 -5.19
CA GLN A 49 2.07 9.82 -4.13
C GLN A 49 0.58 9.53 -4.06
N HIS A 50 0.25 8.32 -3.69
CA HIS A 50 -1.14 7.90 -3.53
C HIS A 50 -1.40 7.61 -2.05
N ILE A 51 -2.39 8.28 -1.48
CA ILE A 51 -2.78 8.10 -0.08
C ILE A 51 -4.18 7.51 -0.10
N GLY A 52 -4.33 6.31 0.45
CA GLY A 52 -5.61 5.62 0.47
C GLY A 52 -6.16 5.47 1.87
N LEU A 53 -7.45 5.68 2.01
CA LEU A 53 -8.18 5.46 3.27
C LEU A 53 -9.00 4.19 3.10
N VAL A 54 -8.82 3.25 4.01
CA VAL A 54 -9.40 1.91 3.90
C VAL A 54 -10.35 1.70 5.08
N PRO A 55 -11.67 1.79 4.86
CA PRO A 55 -12.62 1.61 5.97
C PRO A 55 -12.51 0.22 6.57
N GLY A 56 -12.41 0.15 7.90
CA GLY A 56 -12.34 -1.11 8.61
C GLY A 56 -11.09 -1.92 8.36
N GLY A 57 -10.08 -1.34 7.71
CA GLY A 57 -8.84 -2.05 7.41
C GLY A 57 -8.90 -2.92 6.17
N GLY A 58 -10.04 -2.95 5.49
CA GLY A 58 -10.21 -3.71 4.25
C GLY A 58 -10.20 -5.21 4.46
N PRO A 59 -10.20 -5.98 3.36
CA PRO A 59 -10.23 -7.44 3.44
C PRO A 59 -9.05 -8.05 4.17
N GLN A 60 -7.91 -7.34 4.19
CA GLN A 60 -6.70 -7.85 4.86
C GLN A 60 -6.68 -7.60 6.36
N GLY A 61 -7.67 -6.88 6.88
CA GLY A 61 -7.70 -6.60 8.32
C GLY A 61 -6.57 -5.71 8.79
N MET A 62 -6.27 -4.69 8.02
CA MET A 62 -5.19 -3.76 8.35
C MET A 62 -5.47 -3.03 9.65
N THR A 63 -4.51 -3.01 10.57
CA THR A 63 -4.67 -2.36 11.87
C THR A 63 -3.78 -1.13 12.03
N SER A 64 -2.89 -0.88 11.09
CA SER A 64 -2.01 0.29 11.10
C SER A 64 -1.70 0.67 9.67
N PRO A 65 -1.22 1.89 9.45
CA PRO A 65 -0.85 2.30 8.08
C PRO A 65 0.22 1.38 7.50
N VAL A 66 0.13 1.15 6.20
CA VAL A 66 1.10 0.33 5.49
C VAL A 66 1.67 1.14 4.34
N ALA A 67 2.99 1.20 4.26
CA ALA A 67 3.70 1.80 3.15
C ALA A 67 3.96 0.72 2.11
N TYR A 68 3.72 1.04 0.84
CA TYR A 68 3.96 0.11 -0.26
C TYR A 68 5.11 0.63 -1.10
N TRP A 69 6.14 -0.20 -1.23
CA TRP A 69 7.27 0.10 -2.11
C TRP A 69 6.93 -0.38 -3.51
N HIS A 70 7.04 0.52 -4.48
CA HIS A 70 6.80 0.18 -5.87
C HIS A 70 8.05 -0.50 -6.42
N VAL A 71 7.87 -1.67 -7.02
CA VAL A 71 8.98 -2.47 -7.52
C VAL A 71 8.68 -2.94 -8.94
N PRO A 72 9.71 -3.14 -9.76
CA PRO A 72 9.50 -3.58 -11.13
C PRO A 72 9.13 -5.06 -11.25
N ASP A 73 9.50 -5.89 -10.27
CA ASP A 73 9.23 -7.33 -10.30
C ASP A 73 8.94 -7.79 -8.88
N ILE A 74 7.65 -7.93 -8.56
CA ILE A 74 7.24 -8.21 -7.19
C ILE A 74 7.65 -9.62 -6.76
N GLU A 75 7.65 -10.60 -7.67
CA GLU A 75 8.04 -11.95 -7.29
C GLU A 75 9.54 -12.03 -6.99
N ALA A 76 10.34 -11.34 -7.79
CA ALA A 76 11.78 -11.30 -7.54
C ALA A 76 12.06 -10.59 -6.21
N LYS A 77 11.35 -9.51 -5.93
CA LYS A 77 11.56 -8.79 -4.68
C LYS A 77 11.11 -9.61 -3.48
N LEU A 78 10.00 -10.33 -3.61
CA LEU A 78 9.56 -11.24 -2.54
C LEU A 78 10.62 -12.28 -2.23
N ALA A 79 11.21 -12.87 -3.27
CA ALA A 79 12.27 -13.87 -3.07
C ALA A 79 13.47 -13.26 -2.36
N GLU A 80 13.85 -12.05 -2.75
CA GLU A 80 14.99 -11.37 -2.13
C GLU A 80 14.75 -11.08 -0.64
N VAL A 81 13.60 -10.50 -0.30
CA VAL A 81 13.37 -10.10 1.08
C VAL A 81 13.13 -11.30 1.98
N THR A 82 12.53 -12.37 1.46
CA THR A 82 12.37 -13.59 2.27
C THR A 82 13.72 -14.25 2.51
N ALA A 83 14.60 -14.26 1.52
CA ALA A 83 15.95 -14.77 1.72
C ALA A 83 16.72 -13.94 2.75
N ALA A 84 16.37 -12.68 2.90
CA ALA A 84 17.02 -11.79 3.86
C ALA A 84 16.40 -11.84 5.27
N GLY A 85 15.31 -12.59 5.44
CA GLY A 85 14.73 -12.76 6.77
C GLY A 85 13.30 -12.32 6.94
N ALA A 86 12.66 -11.79 5.89
CA ALA A 86 11.26 -11.40 5.97
C ALA A 86 10.35 -12.60 5.84
N THR A 87 9.13 -12.47 6.36
CA THR A 87 8.12 -13.51 6.26
C THR A 87 6.96 -12.98 5.42
N VAL A 88 6.51 -13.79 4.46
CA VAL A 88 5.37 -13.38 3.63
C VAL A 88 4.10 -13.41 4.48
N LYS A 89 3.41 -12.27 4.51
CA LYS A 89 2.12 -12.17 5.19
C LYS A 89 0.99 -12.39 4.18
N GLU A 90 1.08 -11.72 3.03
CA GLU A 90 0.13 -11.88 1.93
C GLU A 90 0.92 -12.09 0.66
N PRO A 91 0.78 -13.22 -0.03
CA PRO A 91 1.51 -13.40 -1.29
C PRO A 91 1.03 -12.43 -2.36
N ALA A 92 1.81 -12.30 -3.42
CA ALA A 92 1.46 -11.40 -4.51
C ALA A 92 0.11 -11.81 -5.11
N HIS A 93 -0.76 -10.84 -5.29
CA HIS A 93 -2.06 -11.08 -5.89
C HIS A 93 -2.54 -9.83 -6.60
N ASP A 94 -3.44 -10.03 -7.54
CA ASP A 94 -3.98 -8.96 -8.37
C ASP A 94 -5.11 -8.27 -7.63
N VAL A 95 -5.04 -6.93 -7.56
CA VAL A 95 -6.08 -6.14 -6.91
C VAL A 95 -6.88 -5.31 -7.91
N GLY A 96 -6.73 -5.62 -9.21
CA GLY A 96 -7.42 -4.90 -10.26
C GLY A 96 -6.51 -3.85 -10.90
N GLY A 97 -6.87 -3.42 -12.10
CA GLY A 97 -6.12 -2.38 -12.79
C GLY A 97 -4.70 -2.76 -13.13
N ALA A 98 -4.44 -4.05 -13.33
CA ALA A 98 -3.11 -4.56 -13.64
C ALA A 98 -2.10 -4.29 -12.52
N ARG A 99 -2.56 -4.29 -11.27
CA ARG A 99 -1.71 -4.01 -10.12
C ARG A 99 -1.60 -5.24 -9.25
N LEU A 100 -0.37 -5.59 -8.87
CA LEU A 100 -0.09 -6.67 -7.94
C LEU A 100 0.38 -6.09 -6.62
N VAL A 101 -0.08 -6.65 -5.51
CA VAL A 101 0.39 -6.24 -4.19
C VAL A 101 0.73 -7.47 -3.37
N ALA A 102 1.63 -7.28 -2.41
CA ALA A 102 2.00 -8.30 -1.45
C ALA A 102 2.41 -7.61 -0.16
N THR A 103 2.34 -8.33 0.95
CA THR A 103 2.87 -7.80 2.21
C THR A 103 3.78 -8.84 2.85
N VAL A 104 4.81 -8.35 3.50
CA VAL A 104 5.72 -9.17 4.29
C VAL A 104 5.88 -8.52 5.65
N THR A 105 6.41 -9.27 6.60
CA THR A 105 6.79 -8.69 7.89
C THR A 105 8.29 -8.81 8.06
N ASP A 106 8.89 -7.79 8.67
CA ASP A 106 10.30 -7.85 9.04
C ASP A 106 10.44 -8.62 10.36
N PRO A 107 11.69 -8.84 10.85
CA PRO A 107 11.86 -9.60 12.09
C PRO A 107 11.17 -9.00 13.31
N ASP A 108 10.87 -7.70 13.30
CA ASP A 108 10.18 -7.05 14.41
C ASP A 108 8.68 -7.01 14.22
N GLY A 109 8.16 -7.61 13.15
CA GLY A 109 6.73 -7.66 12.91
C GLY A 109 6.16 -6.46 12.18
N ASN A 110 7.01 -5.55 11.69
CA ASN A 110 6.52 -4.42 10.90
C ASN A 110 6.02 -4.92 9.55
N VAL A 111 4.87 -4.42 9.14
CA VAL A 111 4.27 -4.81 7.86
C VAL A 111 4.81 -3.91 6.76
N LEU A 112 5.36 -4.53 5.73
CA LEU A 112 5.91 -3.83 4.58
C LEU A 112 5.13 -4.27 3.34
N GLY A 113 4.71 -3.30 2.54
CA GLY A 113 3.96 -3.59 1.33
C GLY A 113 4.83 -3.52 0.09
N LEU A 114 4.55 -4.37 -0.87
CA LEU A 114 5.19 -4.34 -2.19
C LEU A 114 4.10 -4.16 -3.22
N LEU A 115 4.39 -3.40 -4.26
CA LEU A 115 3.41 -3.08 -5.28
C LEU A 115 4.09 -3.04 -6.64
N GLN A 116 3.49 -3.73 -7.60
CA GLN A 116 3.97 -3.70 -8.98
C GLN A 116 2.81 -3.34 -9.89
N ASP A 117 2.98 -2.32 -10.70
CA ASP A 117 2.03 -1.97 -11.75
C ASP A 117 2.47 -2.65 -13.03
N ARG A 118 1.54 -3.35 -13.69
CA ARG A 118 1.83 -4.07 -14.94
C ARG A 118 1.36 -3.29 -16.12
#